data_537db4c0460dee736cac68b440b699e9
#
_entry.id   537db4c0460dee736cac68b440b699e9
#
_cell.length_a   1.000
_cell.length_b   1.000
_cell.length_c   1.000
_cell.angle_alpha   90.00
_cell.angle_beta   90.00
_cell.angle_gamma   90.00
#
_symmetry.space_group_name_H-M   'P 1'
#
loop_
_entity.id
_entity.type
_entity.pdbx_description
1 polymer ?
#
loop_
_entity_poly.entity_id
_entity_poly.type
_entity_poly.pdbx_seq_one_letter_code
_entity_poly.pdbx_strand_id
1 'polypeptide(L)'
;MEKLLDILEKENSHIRCYRTKKYSIDENTSDIIEYDDINRKPSELKKTSFAETEQTNAPTVNISNHLITTTQGKPLFTYFLDGSRHCYMIDDILIGDKIYPLGGGEIIVGCCSRKDGKFKSEKIFQQIVISAPKNIDDKEDGEPYLRSLLDKFNYSIQKGPKALQTLGISIDKVLKYAIDGGQSNLDKKEFKSRLVAKIQNEMTDHEQIMVRELCNEGKLDDDNWLIKDGSIEYNQNFSNIENNIKSIVEKTNYKHVVGISKSFNPDLIKDYKGKKLSKTIAELKPFERTKVYRYEYQTGRGDSSYFGIWYLRLRKNSFRETNFSDIVKCEVLLDGETGKIDTEQVDLLSANIINEAYPTCYGNDTRWANHLYPVYLTEKFCKSRYRDSNIILNLF
;
A
#
# COMPACT_ATOMS: atom_id res chain seq x y z
N MET A 1 -22.49 -22.46 -16.05
CA MET A 1 -21.17 -21.79 -15.89
C MET A 1 -20.15 -22.85 -15.55
N GLU A 2 -19.18 -23.07 -16.40
CA GLU A 2 -18.03 -23.92 -16.12
C GLU A 2 -17.13 -23.19 -15.11
N LYS A 3 -16.67 -23.87 -14.07
CA LYS A 3 -15.88 -23.22 -13.02
C LYS A 3 -14.41 -23.15 -13.39
N LEU A 4 -13.68 -22.22 -12.76
CA LEU A 4 -12.24 -21.99 -13.00
C LEU A 4 -11.43 -23.30 -12.87
N LEU A 5 -11.67 -24.05 -11.78
CA LEU A 5 -10.92 -25.29 -11.51
C LEU A 5 -11.15 -26.36 -12.57
N ASP A 6 -12.38 -26.47 -13.10
CA ASP A 6 -12.72 -27.42 -14.15
C ASP A 6 -12.06 -27.04 -15.48
N ILE A 7 -12.02 -25.75 -15.81
CA ILE A 7 -11.32 -25.25 -16.98
C ILE A 7 -9.81 -25.48 -16.85
N LEU A 8 -9.25 -25.22 -15.65
CA LEU A 8 -7.83 -25.37 -15.37
C LEU A 8 -7.35 -26.81 -15.59
N GLU A 9 -8.06 -27.80 -15.03
CA GLU A 9 -7.73 -29.22 -15.21
C GLU A 9 -7.93 -29.72 -16.65
N LYS A 10 -8.96 -29.20 -17.34
CA LYS A 10 -9.25 -29.55 -18.73
C LYS A 10 -8.18 -29.04 -19.70
N GLU A 11 -7.70 -27.81 -19.46
CA GLU A 11 -6.70 -27.16 -20.32
C GLU A 11 -5.28 -27.59 -20.03
N ASN A 12 -5.00 -28.15 -18.84
CA ASN A 12 -3.68 -28.60 -18.44
C ASN A 12 -3.75 -29.91 -17.64
N SER A 13 -3.45 -31.00 -18.30
CA SER A 13 -3.47 -32.36 -17.71
C SER A 13 -2.44 -32.56 -16.58
N HIS A 14 -1.44 -31.68 -16.47
CA HIS A 14 -0.42 -31.75 -15.40
C HIS A 14 -0.89 -31.09 -14.11
N ILE A 15 -2.04 -30.38 -14.13
CA ILE A 15 -2.61 -29.73 -12.96
C ILE A 15 -3.76 -30.57 -12.41
N ARG A 16 -3.72 -30.82 -11.11
CA ARG A 16 -4.83 -31.44 -10.37
C ARG A 16 -5.34 -30.51 -9.30
N CYS A 17 -6.63 -30.26 -9.29
CA CYS A 17 -7.32 -29.43 -8.29
C CYS A 17 -7.91 -30.32 -7.19
N TYR A 18 -7.63 -29.99 -5.92
CA TYR A 18 -8.13 -30.78 -4.79
C TYR A 18 -9.52 -30.40 -4.35
N ARG A 19 -10.05 -29.26 -4.83
CA ARG A 19 -11.38 -28.71 -4.46
C ARG A 19 -11.53 -28.54 -2.95
N THR A 20 -10.49 -27.97 -2.34
CA THR A 20 -10.46 -27.69 -0.90
C THR A 20 -11.48 -26.62 -0.50
N LYS A 21 -11.69 -26.45 0.80
CA LYS A 21 -12.59 -25.41 1.31
C LYS A 21 -12.08 -24.02 0.91
N LYS A 22 -12.95 -23.27 0.25
CA LYS A 22 -12.70 -21.85 -0.09
C LYS A 22 -13.02 -20.96 1.10
N TYR A 23 -12.21 -19.93 1.33
CA TYR A 23 -12.43 -18.99 2.43
C TYR A 23 -11.72 -17.64 2.19
N SER A 24 -12.19 -16.60 2.88
CA SER A 24 -11.50 -15.32 2.96
C SER A 24 -10.25 -15.45 3.82
N ILE A 25 -9.10 -15.05 3.29
CA ILE A 25 -7.83 -15.09 4.02
C ILE A 25 -7.81 -13.99 5.08
N ASP A 26 -8.33 -12.80 4.75
CA ASP A 26 -8.26 -11.62 5.61
C ASP A 26 -9.17 -11.74 6.85
N GLU A 27 -10.28 -12.48 6.76
CA GLU A 27 -11.17 -12.73 7.90
C GLU A 27 -10.58 -13.68 8.96
N ASN A 28 -9.58 -14.49 8.58
CA ASN A 28 -8.95 -15.47 9.45
C ASN A 28 -7.60 -15.03 10.03
N THR A 29 -7.17 -13.80 9.76
CA THR A 29 -5.88 -13.27 10.22
C THR A 29 -6.07 -12.22 11.31
N SER A 30 -6.56 -12.64 12.48
CA SER A 30 -6.73 -11.74 13.63
C SER A 30 -5.40 -11.26 14.26
N ASP A 31 -4.24 -11.82 13.88
CA ASP A 31 -2.99 -11.64 14.59
C ASP A 31 -1.82 -11.08 13.76
N ILE A 32 -2.03 -10.67 12.52
CA ILE A 32 -0.95 -10.09 11.72
C ILE A 32 -1.01 -8.57 11.88
N ILE A 33 -0.19 -8.04 12.79
CA ILE A 33 0.18 -6.62 12.75
C ILE A 33 1.02 -6.42 11.49
N GLU A 34 0.39 -6.02 10.40
CA GLU A 34 1.10 -5.58 9.21
C GLU A 34 1.73 -4.22 9.53
N TYR A 35 3.03 -4.23 9.84
CA TYR A 35 3.79 -3.00 9.77
C TYR A 35 4.06 -2.69 8.29
N ASP A 36 3.80 -1.48 7.86
CA ASP A 36 4.14 -1.00 6.50
C ASP A 36 5.63 -1.22 6.16
N ASP A 37 6.45 -1.44 7.18
CA ASP A 37 7.90 -1.62 7.09
C ASP A 37 8.38 -3.09 7.12
N ILE A 38 7.49 -4.10 7.19
CA ILE A 38 7.89 -5.52 7.34
C ILE A 38 8.75 -6.01 6.17
N ASN A 39 8.51 -5.50 4.98
CA ASN A 39 9.23 -5.89 3.77
C ASN A 39 10.57 -5.15 3.58
N ARG A 40 10.90 -4.19 4.45
CA ARG A 40 12.16 -3.45 4.38
C ARG A 40 13.27 -4.24 5.07
N LYS A 41 14.26 -4.66 4.31
CA LYS A 41 15.49 -5.20 4.89
C LYS A 41 16.26 -4.04 5.54
N PRO A 42 16.56 -4.09 6.86
CA PRO A 42 17.31 -3.03 7.54
C PRO A 42 18.68 -2.71 6.94
N SER A 43 19.24 -3.66 6.16
CA SER A 43 20.54 -3.52 5.47
C SER A 43 20.48 -2.63 4.23
N GLU A 44 19.29 -2.35 3.68
CA GLU A 44 19.09 -1.55 2.47
C GLU A 44 18.93 -0.05 2.77
N LEU A 45 18.69 0.31 4.03
CA LEU A 45 18.54 1.70 4.45
C LEU A 45 19.89 2.24 4.91
N LYS A 46 20.62 2.93 4.03
CA LYS A 46 21.82 3.66 4.43
C LYS A 46 21.43 4.86 5.28
N LYS A 47 22.01 4.93 6.48
CA LYS A 47 21.90 6.09 7.34
C LYS A 47 22.44 7.33 6.67
N THR A 48 21.69 8.38 6.74
CA THR A 48 22.18 9.68 6.38
C THR A 48 21.70 10.73 7.38
N SER A 49 22.24 11.93 7.27
CA SER A 49 22.03 13.09 8.13
C SER A 49 20.55 13.52 8.20
N PHE A 50 20.26 14.53 9.02
CA PHE A 50 19.01 15.26 8.98
C PHE A 50 18.79 15.93 7.63
N ALA A 51 17.55 15.89 7.17
CA ALA A 51 17.16 16.45 5.88
C ALA A 51 16.71 17.91 5.97
N GLU A 52 16.50 18.46 7.17
CA GLU A 52 16.03 19.83 7.33
C GLU A 52 17.10 20.87 7.02
N THR A 53 16.67 22.03 6.47
CA THR A 53 17.57 23.15 6.17
C THR A 53 18.08 23.80 7.44
N GLU A 54 17.23 23.94 8.48
CA GLU A 54 17.66 24.47 9.78
C GLU A 54 18.29 23.41 10.67
N GLN A 55 19.46 23.72 11.19
CA GLN A 55 20.15 22.87 12.14
C GLN A 55 19.88 23.32 13.56
N THR A 56 18.98 22.68 14.23
CA THR A 56 18.79 22.82 15.69
C THR A 56 19.30 21.58 16.41
N ASN A 57 19.76 21.74 17.65
CA ASN A 57 20.24 20.60 18.47
C ASN A 57 19.08 19.82 19.12
N ALA A 58 17.86 20.34 19.09
CA ALA A 58 16.69 19.69 19.67
C ALA A 58 16.29 18.44 18.85
N PRO A 59 16.02 17.28 19.47
CA PRO A 59 15.61 16.07 18.76
C PRO A 59 14.16 16.14 18.25
N THR A 60 13.37 17.04 18.81
CA THR A 60 11.94 17.25 18.51
C THR A 60 11.63 18.72 18.30
N VAL A 61 10.56 18.99 17.56
CA VAL A 61 10.07 20.34 17.27
C VAL A 61 8.58 20.39 17.64
N ASN A 62 8.20 21.44 18.41
CA ASN A 62 6.80 21.69 18.73
C ASN A 62 6.19 22.61 17.67
N ILE A 63 5.09 22.18 17.04
CA ILE A 63 4.46 22.89 15.93
C ILE A 63 3.13 23.55 16.32
N SER A 64 2.84 23.72 17.63
CA SER A 64 1.57 24.29 18.09
C SER A 64 1.29 25.69 17.54
N ASN A 65 2.32 26.50 17.31
CA ASN A 65 2.17 27.83 16.74
C ASN A 65 1.67 27.79 15.27
N HIS A 66 2.09 26.79 14.50
CA HIS A 66 1.64 26.63 13.10
C HIS A 66 0.20 26.15 13.01
N LEU A 67 -0.33 25.45 14.04
CA LEU A 67 -1.72 25.01 14.06
C LEU A 67 -2.72 26.17 14.01
N ILE A 68 -2.43 27.28 14.68
CA ILE A 68 -3.32 28.43 14.73
C ILE A 68 -3.48 29.06 13.35
N THR A 69 -2.39 29.16 12.59
CA THR A 69 -2.41 29.77 11.25
C THR A 69 -3.03 28.85 10.22
N THR A 70 -2.79 27.54 10.30
CA THR A 70 -3.32 26.56 9.34
C THR A 70 -4.80 26.26 9.53
N THR A 71 -5.33 26.37 10.75
CA THR A 71 -6.77 26.14 11.03
C THR A 71 -7.67 27.21 10.41
N GLN A 72 -7.15 28.41 10.20
CA GLN A 72 -7.89 29.54 9.63
C GLN A 72 -7.72 29.67 8.10
N GLY A 73 -6.79 28.91 7.52
CA GLY A 73 -6.46 28.94 6.10
C GLY A 73 -7.21 27.90 5.26
N LYS A 74 -6.98 27.95 3.94
CA LYS A 74 -7.37 26.88 3.04
C LYS A 74 -6.58 25.60 3.40
N PRO A 75 -7.23 24.44 3.54
CA PRO A 75 -6.52 23.19 3.78
C PRO A 75 -5.56 22.87 2.63
N LEU A 76 -4.34 22.49 2.95
CA LEU A 76 -3.30 22.13 1.98
C LEU A 76 -3.63 20.80 1.26
N PHE A 77 -4.17 19.84 2.02
CA PHE A 77 -4.50 18.53 1.49
C PHE A 77 -5.88 18.55 0.82
N THR A 78 -5.89 18.37 -0.48
CA THR A 78 -7.10 18.31 -1.30
C THR A 78 -7.46 16.89 -1.69
N TYR A 79 -6.46 16.01 -1.84
CA TYR A 79 -6.61 14.65 -2.31
C TYR A 79 -6.18 13.62 -1.27
N PHE A 80 -6.90 12.49 -1.21
CA PHE A 80 -6.69 11.40 -0.25
C PHE A 80 -6.79 10.08 -0.98
N LEU A 81 -5.73 9.27 -0.94
CA LEU A 81 -5.61 8.02 -1.66
C LEU A 81 -5.42 6.87 -0.69
N ASP A 82 -6.17 5.81 -0.91
CA ASP A 82 -6.04 4.55 -0.18
C ASP A 82 -6.26 3.37 -1.12
N GLY A 83 -5.50 2.30 -0.88
CA GLY A 83 -5.65 1.00 -1.52
C GLY A 83 -6.20 -0.02 -0.53
N SER A 84 -7.11 -0.85 -1.00
CA SER A 84 -7.69 -1.93 -0.22
C SER A 84 -7.66 -3.22 -1.03
N ARG A 85 -7.36 -4.34 -0.38
CA ARG A 85 -7.41 -5.67 -0.97
C ARG A 85 -8.22 -6.61 -0.11
N HIS A 86 -8.87 -7.59 -0.76
CA HIS A 86 -9.51 -8.71 -0.09
C HIS A 86 -9.03 -10.00 -0.76
N CYS A 87 -8.41 -10.87 0.02
CA CYS A 87 -7.76 -12.08 -0.50
C CYS A 87 -8.57 -13.33 -0.15
N TYR A 88 -8.63 -14.24 -1.09
CA TYR A 88 -9.38 -15.49 -0.99
C TYR A 88 -8.47 -16.69 -1.26
N MET A 89 -8.63 -17.75 -0.48
CA MET A 89 -8.12 -19.07 -0.79
C MET A 89 -9.14 -19.77 -1.69
N ILE A 90 -8.73 -20.17 -2.89
CA ILE A 90 -9.60 -20.83 -3.88
C ILE A 90 -9.44 -22.33 -3.77
N ASP A 91 -8.20 -22.82 -3.86
CA ASP A 91 -7.90 -24.24 -3.82
C ASP A 91 -6.42 -24.51 -3.50
N ASP A 92 -6.11 -25.76 -3.26
CA ASP A 92 -4.76 -26.31 -3.36
C ASP A 92 -4.65 -27.08 -4.68
N ILE A 93 -3.63 -26.78 -5.48
CA ILE A 93 -3.40 -27.42 -6.79
C ILE A 93 -2.08 -28.18 -6.77
N LEU A 94 -2.09 -29.37 -7.35
CA LEU A 94 -0.89 -30.17 -7.59
C LEU A 94 -0.32 -29.83 -8.96
N ILE A 95 0.96 -29.49 -9.01
CA ILE A 95 1.72 -29.29 -10.25
C ILE A 95 3.01 -30.10 -10.11
N GLY A 96 3.17 -31.10 -10.96
CA GLY A 96 4.24 -32.09 -10.80
C GLY A 96 4.06 -32.91 -9.52
N ASP A 97 5.03 -32.81 -8.61
CA ASP A 97 5.06 -33.50 -7.32
C ASP A 97 4.76 -32.59 -6.11
N LYS A 98 4.44 -31.31 -6.34
CA LYS A 98 4.23 -30.29 -5.28
C LYS A 98 2.85 -29.70 -5.29
N ILE A 99 2.36 -29.42 -4.08
CA ILE A 99 1.07 -28.76 -3.85
C ILE A 99 1.30 -27.27 -3.59
N TYR A 100 0.56 -26.42 -4.33
CA TYR A 100 0.62 -24.99 -4.26
C TYR A 100 -0.75 -24.38 -3.98
N PRO A 101 -0.86 -23.30 -3.19
CA PRO A 101 -2.11 -22.59 -3.02
C PRO A 101 -2.48 -21.81 -4.29
N LEU A 102 -3.75 -21.87 -4.68
CA LEU A 102 -4.37 -21.01 -5.67
C LEU A 102 -5.26 -20.01 -4.95
N GLY A 103 -5.08 -18.73 -5.19
CA GLY A 103 -5.87 -17.69 -4.54
C GLY A 103 -6.51 -16.73 -5.51
N GLY A 104 -7.47 -15.97 -5.00
CA GLY A 104 -8.07 -14.83 -5.68
C GLY A 104 -7.90 -13.56 -4.86
N GLY A 105 -8.06 -12.44 -5.49
CA GLY A 105 -8.06 -11.14 -4.84
C GLY A 105 -9.01 -10.17 -5.49
N GLU A 106 -9.68 -9.37 -4.70
CA GLU A 106 -10.35 -8.15 -5.13
C GLU A 106 -9.52 -6.96 -4.67
N ILE A 107 -9.11 -6.13 -5.62
CA ILE A 107 -8.26 -4.95 -5.40
C ILE A 107 -9.08 -3.71 -5.71
N ILE A 108 -9.07 -2.75 -4.79
CA ILE A 108 -9.71 -1.46 -4.98
C ILE A 108 -8.72 -0.39 -4.58
N VAL A 109 -8.48 0.57 -5.46
CA VAL A 109 -7.70 1.78 -5.17
C VAL A 109 -8.59 2.98 -5.41
N GLY A 110 -8.74 3.82 -4.41
CA GLY A 110 -9.61 4.98 -4.46
C GLY A 110 -8.89 6.26 -4.12
N CYS A 111 -9.19 7.31 -4.86
CA CYS A 111 -8.83 8.68 -4.52
C CYS A 111 -10.10 9.47 -4.29
N CYS A 112 -10.18 10.12 -3.13
CA CYS A 112 -11.22 11.09 -2.83
C CYS A 112 -10.64 12.51 -2.84
N SER A 113 -11.48 13.49 -3.13
CA SER A 113 -11.10 14.91 -3.07
C SER A 113 -12.01 15.70 -2.15
N ARG A 114 -11.45 16.74 -1.51
CA ARG A 114 -12.19 17.71 -0.73
C ARG A 114 -12.17 19.05 -1.46
N LYS A 115 -13.33 19.48 -1.98
CA LYS A 115 -13.51 20.76 -2.67
C LYS A 115 -14.79 21.42 -2.17
N ASP A 116 -14.73 22.69 -1.86
CA ASP A 116 -15.89 23.50 -1.42
C ASP A 116 -16.64 22.86 -0.22
N GLY A 117 -15.91 22.38 0.78
CA GLY A 117 -16.46 21.70 1.95
C GLY A 117 -17.14 20.34 1.66
N LYS A 118 -17.03 19.82 0.43
CA LYS A 118 -17.61 18.54 0.03
C LYS A 118 -16.51 17.50 -0.20
N PHE A 119 -16.75 16.29 0.31
CA PHE A 119 -15.89 15.14 0.09
C PHE A 119 -16.50 14.27 -1.02
N LYS A 120 -15.74 14.00 -2.08
CA LYS A 120 -16.21 13.30 -3.29
C LYS A 120 -15.19 12.26 -3.74
N SER A 121 -15.68 11.20 -4.36
CA SER A 121 -14.84 10.30 -5.14
C SER A 121 -14.27 11.03 -6.35
N GLU A 122 -12.96 11.03 -6.48
CA GLU A 122 -12.24 11.63 -7.60
C GLU A 122 -11.91 10.58 -8.65
N LYS A 123 -11.33 9.46 -8.20
CA LYS A 123 -11.01 8.30 -9.03
C LYS A 123 -11.23 7.01 -8.25
N ILE A 124 -11.53 5.95 -8.98
CA ILE A 124 -11.58 4.60 -8.44
C ILE A 124 -11.06 3.60 -9.47
N PHE A 125 -10.27 2.68 -9.01
CA PHE A 125 -9.84 1.49 -9.74
C PHE A 125 -10.34 0.26 -9.00
N GLN A 126 -10.84 -0.74 -9.73
CA GLN A 126 -11.31 -2.00 -9.17
C GLN A 126 -10.91 -3.14 -10.08
N GLN A 127 -10.36 -4.21 -9.51
CA GLN A 127 -9.87 -5.36 -10.26
C GLN A 127 -10.11 -6.65 -9.47
N ILE A 128 -10.45 -7.74 -10.18
CA ILE A 128 -10.44 -9.10 -9.63
C ILE A 128 -9.29 -9.87 -10.27
N VAL A 129 -8.45 -10.47 -9.44
CA VAL A 129 -7.26 -11.19 -9.88
C VAL A 129 -7.24 -12.62 -9.37
N ILE A 130 -6.52 -13.49 -10.07
CA ILE A 130 -6.10 -14.82 -9.58
C ILE A 130 -4.62 -14.72 -9.26
N SER A 131 -4.20 -15.26 -8.12
CA SER A 131 -2.79 -15.41 -7.76
C SER A 131 -2.42 -16.89 -7.74
N ALA A 132 -1.46 -17.28 -8.58
CA ALA A 132 -1.08 -18.65 -8.86
C ALA A 132 0.44 -18.83 -8.83
N PRO A 133 0.95 -20.05 -8.64
CA PRO A 133 2.39 -20.30 -8.71
C PRO A 133 2.94 -20.07 -10.11
N LYS A 134 4.21 -19.63 -10.21
CA LYS A 134 4.84 -19.25 -11.48
C LYS A 134 4.81 -20.39 -12.52
N ASN A 135 4.96 -21.65 -12.07
CA ASN A 135 4.97 -22.84 -12.93
C ASN A 135 3.57 -23.30 -13.40
N ILE A 136 2.51 -22.58 -13.08
CA ILE A 136 1.17 -22.87 -13.60
C ILE A 136 1.10 -22.78 -15.13
N ASP A 137 2.02 -22.03 -15.72
CA ASP A 137 2.10 -21.73 -17.15
C ASP A 137 3.11 -22.64 -17.88
N ASP A 138 3.79 -23.53 -17.17
CA ASP A 138 4.76 -24.43 -17.75
C ASP A 138 4.00 -25.52 -18.51
N LYS A 139 3.96 -25.40 -19.84
CA LYS A 139 3.54 -26.46 -20.77
C LYS A 139 4.77 -27.05 -21.43
N GLU A 140 4.69 -28.34 -21.77
CA GLU A 140 5.72 -29.01 -22.56
C GLU A 140 5.95 -28.32 -23.91
N ASP A 141 4.94 -27.63 -24.46
CA ASP A 141 4.97 -26.95 -25.77
C ASP A 141 5.26 -25.43 -25.70
N GLY A 142 5.51 -24.87 -24.53
CA GLY A 142 5.97 -23.47 -24.36
C GLY A 142 4.97 -22.34 -24.68
N GLU A 143 3.73 -22.66 -25.06
CA GLU A 143 2.71 -21.64 -25.36
C GLU A 143 2.06 -21.07 -24.10
N PRO A 144 1.97 -19.71 -23.95
CA PRO A 144 1.33 -19.09 -22.80
C PRO A 144 -0.19 -19.31 -22.85
N TYR A 145 -0.70 -20.25 -22.07
CA TYR A 145 -2.12 -20.59 -22.08
C TYR A 145 -2.98 -19.76 -21.10
N LEU A 146 -2.37 -19.04 -20.17
CA LEU A 146 -3.10 -18.28 -19.13
C LEU A 146 -4.07 -17.26 -19.71
N ARG A 147 -3.72 -16.60 -20.81
CA ARG A 147 -4.64 -15.66 -21.48
C ARG A 147 -5.86 -16.39 -22.01
N SER A 148 -5.66 -17.50 -22.69
CA SER A 148 -6.74 -18.37 -23.18
C SER A 148 -7.61 -18.91 -22.03
N LEU A 149 -7.00 -19.29 -20.91
CA LEU A 149 -7.69 -19.71 -19.70
C LEU A 149 -8.62 -18.61 -19.17
N LEU A 150 -8.12 -17.38 -19.05
CA LEU A 150 -8.92 -16.23 -18.61
C LEU A 150 -10.08 -15.93 -19.56
N ASP A 151 -9.82 -15.94 -20.84
CA ASP A 151 -10.84 -15.70 -21.87
C ASP A 151 -11.97 -16.73 -21.80
N LYS A 152 -11.63 -18.02 -21.66
CA LYS A 152 -12.59 -19.10 -21.48
C LYS A 152 -13.39 -18.96 -20.19
N PHE A 153 -12.71 -18.63 -19.09
CA PHE A 153 -13.38 -18.47 -17.82
C PHE A 153 -14.31 -17.24 -17.83
N ASN A 154 -13.86 -16.11 -18.32
CA ASN A 154 -14.69 -14.91 -18.45
C ASN A 154 -15.89 -15.15 -19.39
N TYR A 155 -15.69 -15.88 -20.50
CA TYR A 155 -16.79 -16.30 -21.34
C TYR A 155 -17.80 -17.19 -20.59
N SER A 156 -17.31 -18.11 -19.76
CA SER A 156 -18.17 -18.96 -18.91
C SER A 156 -18.98 -18.12 -17.91
N ILE A 157 -18.37 -17.08 -17.30
CA ILE A 157 -19.07 -16.14 -16.41
C ILE A 157 -20.18 -15.40 -17.17
N GLN A 158 -19.89 -14.90 -18.38
CA GLN A 158 -20.84 -14.18 -19.22
C GLN A 158 -22.03 -15.05 -19.67
N LYS A 159 -21.82 -16.36 -19.83
CA LYS A 159 -22.87 -17.35 -20.14
C LYS A 159 -23.54 -17.95 -18.90
N GLY A 160 -23.10 -17.53 -17.73
CA GLY A 160 -23.61 -17.99 -16.43
C GLY A 160 -24.96 -17.37 -16.06
N PRO A 161 -25.36 -17.48 -14.78
CA PRO A 161 -26.60 -16.93 -14.26
C PRO A 161 -26.72 -15.42 -14.52
N LYS A 162 -27.95 -14.96 -14.86
CA LYS A 162 -28.21 -13.52 -15.13
C LYS A 162 -27.71 -12.58 -14.03
N ALA A 163 -27.75 -13.03 -12.76
CA ALA A 163 -27.24 -12.24 -11.64
C ALA A 163 -25.75 -11.90 -11.79
N LEU A 164 -24.92 -12.84 -12.23
CA LEU A 164 -23.49 -12.58 -12.47
C LEU A 164 -23.24 -11.67 -13.67
N GLN A 165 -24.06 -11.85 -14.74
CA GLN A 165 -23.99 -10.97 -15.92
C GLN A 165 -24.31 -9.52 -15.56
N THR A 166 -25.33 -9.29 -14.73
CA THR A 166 -25.75 -7.95 -14.28
C THR A 166 -24.68 -7.28 -13.42
N LEU A 167 -23.91 -8.05 -12.66
CA LEU A 167 -22.81 -7.54 -11.83
C LEU A 167 -21.55 -7.17 -12.63
N GLY A 168 -21.48 -7.51 -13.92
CA GLY A 168 -20.35 -7.18 -14.78
C GLY A 168 -19.02 -7.76 -14.28
N ILE A 169 -19.05 -8.95 -13.66
CA ILE A 169 -17.87 -9.56 -13.06
C ILE A 169 -16.99 -10.17 -14.16
N SER A 170 -15.70 -9.87 -14.12
CA SER A 170 -14.66 -10.50 -14.92
C SER A 170 -13.40 -10.70 -14.05
N ILE A 171 -12.61 -11.69 -14.42
CA ILE A 171 -11.25 -11.82 -13.88
C ILE A 171 -10.31 -11.07 -14.83
N ASP A 172 -9.59 -10.10 -14.29
CA ASP A 172 -8.83 -9.17 -15.12
C ASP A 172 -7.41 -9.68 -15.40
N LYS A 173 -6.83 -10.42 -14.44
CA LYS A 173 -5.41 -10.79 -14.51
C LYS A 173 -5.10 -12.05 -13.71
N VAL A 174 -4.09 -12.81 -14.16
CA VAL A 174 -3.40 -13.83 -13.35
C VAL A 174 -2.06 -13.28 -12.89
N LEU A 175 -1.85 -13.27 -11.59
CA LEU A 175 -0.62 -12.84 -10.94
C LEU A 175 0.20 -14.09 -10.60
N LYS A 176 1.45 -14.17 -11.06
CA LYS A 176 2.33 -15.32 -10.81
C LYS A 176 3.24 -15.04 -9.61
N TYR A 177 3.13 -15.80 -8.53
CA TYR A 177 4.05 -15.71 -7.42
C TYR A 177 5.24 -16.67 -7.58
N ALA A 178 6.41 -16.28 -7.03
CA ALA A 178 7.64 -17.06 -7.13
C ALA A 178 7.57 -18.35 -6.32
N ILE A 179 8.01 -19.45 -6.92
CA ILE A 179 8.12 -20.78 -6.29
C ILE A 179 9.56 -21.10 -5.90
N ASP A 180 10.54 -20.37 -6.47
CA ASP A 180 11.96 -20.52 -6.20
C ASP A 180 12.36 -19.64 -5.01
N GLY A 181 13.19 -20.15 -4.15
CA GLY A 181 13.80 -19.41 -3.05
C GLY A 181 14.84 -20.25 -2.40
N GLY A 182 16.07 -19.79 -2.32
CA GLY A 182 17.33 -20.41 -1.90
C GLY A 182 17.36 -21.35 -0.68
N GLN A 183 16.20 -21.81 -0.21
CA GLN A 183 16.04 -22.91 0.75
C GLN A 183 15.12 -23.95 0.13
N SER A 184 15.60 -25.18 0.06
CA SER A 184 14.98 -26.31 -0.63
C SER A 184 13.66 -26.83 -0.05
N ASN A 185 13.12 -26.23 1.02
CA ASN A 185 11.93 -26.69 1.73
C ASN A 185 10.99 -25.53 2.10
N LEU A 186 10.45 -24.82 1.09
CA LEU A 186 9.35 -23.87 1.32
C LEU A 186 8.09 -24.63 1.72
N ASP A 187 7.48 -24.24 2.81
CA ASP A 187 6.22 -24.81 3.28
C ASP A 187 4.99 -24.11 2.65
N LYS A 188 3.82 -24.71 2.83
CA LYS A 188 2.54 -24.17 2.33
C LYS A 188 2.23 -22.77 2.87
N LYS A 189 2.64 -22.46 4.10
CA LYS A 189 2.41 -21.16 4.73
C LYS A 189 3.19 -20.07 4.01
N GLU A 190 4.43 -20.36 3.60
CA GLU A 190 5.26 -19.43 2.86
C GLU A 190 4.71 -19.14 1.46
N PHE A 191 4.24 -20.17 0.74
CA PHE A 191 3.56 -19.98 -0.56
C PHE A 191 2.28 -19.16 -0.42
N LYS A 192 1.50 -19.36 0.66
CA LYS A 192 0.32 -18.53 0.93
C LYS A 192 0.69 -17.06 1.18
N SER A 193 1.78 -16.81 1.91
CA SER A 193 2.29 -15.45 2.12
C SER A 193 2.73 -14.79 0.81
N ARG A 194 3.39 -15.53 -0.09
CA ARG A 194 3.79 -15.04 -1.42
C ARG A 194 2.60 -14.75 -2.32
N LEU A 195 1.55 -15.58 -2.24
CA LEU A 195 0.29 -15.36 -2.95
C LEU A 195 -0.34 -14.02 -2.54
N VAL A 196 -0.47 -13.77 -1.23
CA VAL A 196 -1.02 -12.53 -0.68
C VAL A 196 -0.13 -11.34 -1.04
N ALA A 197 1.19 -11.46 -0.88
CA ALA A 197 2.14 -10.42 -1.22
C ALA A 197 2.06 -10.02 -2.71
N LYS A 198 1.78 -10.98 -3.61
CA LYS A 198 1.64 -10.68 -5.04
C LYS A 198 0.39 -9.84 -5.32
N ILE A 199 -0.73 -10.11 -4.62
CA ILE A 199 -1.95 -9.28 -4.69
C ILE A 199 -1.70 -7.90 -4.10
N GLN A 200 -0.99 -7.81 -2.98
CA GLN A 200 -0.59 -6.53 -2.36
C GLN A 200 0.26 -5.68 -3.30
N ASN A 201 1.24 -6.29 -3.98
CA ASN A 201 2.10 -5.58 -4.93
C ASN A 201 1.29 -5.02 -6.10
N GLU A 202 0.34 -5.79 -6.64
CA GLU A 202 -0.55 -5.31 -7.70
C GLU A 202 -1.39 -4.10 -7.25
N MET A 203 -1.91 -4.12 -6.02
CA MET A 203 -2.61 -2.97 -5.43
C MET A 203 -1.69 -1.75 -5.35
N THR A 204 -0.46 -1.93 -4.86
CA THR A 204 0.54 -0.86 -4.75
C THR A 204 0.91 -0.28 -6.12
N ASP A 205 1.02 -1.11 -7.15
CA ASP A 205 1.28 -0.66 -8.52
C ASP A 205 0.14 0.26 -9.02
N HIS A 206 -1.11 -0.05 -8.68
CA HIS A 206 -2.26 0.79 -9.03
C HIS A 206 -2.34 2.08 -8.21
N GLU A 207 -1.90 2.09 -6.97
CA GLU A 207 -1.73 3.33 -6.20
C GLU A 207 -0.74 4.27 -6.90
N GLN A 208 0.41 3.75 -7.36
CA GLN A 208 1.40 4.53 -8.11
C GLN A 208 0.85 5.07 -9.43
N ILE A 209 0.10 4.25 -10.16
CA ILE A 209 -0.57 4.67 -11.41
C ILE A 209 -1.52 5.83 -11.12
N MET A 210 -2.30 5.76 -10.05
CA MET A 210 -3.27 6.80 -9.69
C MET A 210 -2.58 8.11 -9.30
N VAL A 211 -1.48 8.07 -8.54
CA VAL A 211 -0.67 9.27 -8.25
C VAL A 211 -0.16 9.91 -9.53
N ARG A 212 0.40 9.11 -10.44
CA ARG A 212 0.88 9.59 -11.74
C ARG A 212 -0.23 10.23 -12.58
N GLU A 213 -1.42 9.65 -12.59
CA GLU A 213 -2.56 10.21 -13.30
C GLU A 213 -2.99 11.56 -12.72
N LEU A 214 -3.08 11.69 -11.39
CA LEU A 214 -3.40 12.96 -10.73
C LEU A 214 -2.37 14.05 -11.06
N CYS A 215 -1.08 13.69 -11.08
CA CYS A 215 -0.02 14.60 -11.47
C CYS A 215 -0.13 15.02 -12.95
N ASN A 216 -0.32 14.08 -13.87
CA ASN A 216 -0.45 14.36 -15.30
C ASN A 216 -1.68 15.21 -15.63
N GLU A 217 -2.73 15.12 -14.83
CA GLU A 217 -3.94 15.95 -14.94
C GLU A 217 -3.76 17.35 -14.32
N GLY A 218 -2.56 17.67 -13.79
CA GLY A 218 -2.27 18.96 -13.15
C GLY A 218 -3.07 19.19 -11.86
N LYS A 219 -3.47 18.12 -11.17
CA LYS A 219 -4.25 18.20 -9.93
C LYS A 219 -3.40 18.41 -8.69
N LEU A 220 -2.13 18.04 -8.75
CA LEU A 220 -1.17 18.16 -7.64
C LEU A 220 -0.24 19.34 -7.91
N ASP A 221 -0.27 20.32 -7.01
CA ASP A 221 0.52 21.54 -7.06
C ASP A 221 0.85 22.04 -5.64
N ASP A 222 1.49 23.21 -5.52
CA ASP A 222 1.90 23.76 -4.22
C ASP A 222 0.70 24.07 -3.29
N ASP A 223 -0.52 24.24 -3.82
CA ASP A 223 -1.76 24.49 -3.07
C ASP A 223 -2.66 23.27 -2.88
N ASN A 224 -2.37 22.18 -3.56
CA ASN A 224 -3.20 20.98 -3.63
C ASN A 224 -2.35 19.72 -3.48
N TRP A 225 -2.17 19.28 -2.25
CA TRP A 225 -1.38 18.11 -1.91
C TRP A 225 -2.24 16.85 -1.77
N LEU A 226 -1.59 15.71 -1.93
CA LEU A 226 -2.15 14.37 -1.72
C LEU A 226 -1.62 13.77 -0.43
N ILE A 227 -2.51 13.25 0.41
CA ILE A 227 -2.17 12.25 1.43
C ILE A 227 -2.41 10.85 0.84
N LYS A 228 -1.36 10.03 0.84
CA LYS A 228 -1.45 8.60 0.56
C LYS A 228 -1.41 7.81 1.87
N ASP A 229 -2.36 6.90 2.09
CA ASP A 229 -2.28 5.95 3.21
C ASP A 229 -1.11 4.97 2.98
N GLY A 230 -0.29 4.77 4.01
CA GLY A 230 0.91 3.96 3.94
C GLY A 230 2.15 4.68 3.38
N SER A 231 3.22 3.92 3.16
CA SER A 231 4.50 4.42 2.68
C SER A 231 4.44 4.86 1.21
N ILE A 232 5.26 5.85 0.85
CA ILE A 232 5.52 6.25 -0.53
C ILE A 232 6.77 5.57 -1.11
N GLU A 233 7.49 4.80 -0.31
CA GLU A 233 8.59 3.98 -0.79
C GLU A 233 8.03 2.68 -1.36
N TYR A 234 8.29 2.44 -2.63
CA TYR A 234 7.87 1.25 -3.34
C TYR A 234 9.07 0.36 -3.65
N ASN A 235 8.92 -0.94 -3.46
CA ASN A 235 9.92 -1.91 -3.90
C ASN A 235 10.01 -1.88 -5.43
N GLN A 236 11.09 -1.32 -5.93
CA GLN A 236 11.36 -1.27 -7.37
C GLN A 236 11.95 -2.59 -7.86
N ASN A 237 11.14 -3.62 -7.99
CA ASN A 237 11.51 -4.84 -8.75
C ASN A 237 11.27 -4.62 -10.25
N PHE A 238 11.97 -3.64 -10.83
CA PHE A 238 11.86 -3.37 -12.26
C PHE A 238 12.97 -4.06 -13.05
N SER A 239 12.58 -4.95 -13.93
CA SER A 239 13.48 -5.79 -14.75
C SER A 239 13.78 -5.22 -16.14
N ASN A 240 13.46 -3.96 -16.53
CA ASN A 240 13.60 -3.47 -17.90
C ASN A 240 14.17 -2.05 -18.05
N ILE A 241 14.79 -1.82 -19.22
CA ILE A 241 15.59 -0.66 -19.65
C ILE A 241 14.82 0.70 -19.67
N GLU A 242 13.51 0.71 -19.63
CA GLU A 242 12.67 1.92 -19.53
C GLU A 242 12.80 2.65 -18.18
N ASN A 243 13.60 2.12 -17.27
CA ASN A 243 13.60 2.51 -15.84
C ASN A 243 14.23 3.88 -15.55
N ASN A 244 15.16 4.40 -16.38
CA ASN A 244 15.79 5.70 -16.11
C ASN A 244 14.83 6.87 -16.37
N ILE A 245 14.03 6.78 -17.42
CA ILE A 245 13.00 7.79 -17.74
C ILE A 245 11.85 7.67 -16.71
N LYS A 246 11.46 6.44 -16.36
CA LYS A 246 10.46 6.17 -15.32
C LYS A 246 10.85 6.75 -13.97
N SER A 247 12.10 6.58 -13.50
CA SER A 247 12.55 7.06 -12.19
C SER A 247 12.48 8.60 -12.07
N ILE A 248 12.79 9.33 -13.14
CA ILE A 248 12.72 10.80 -13.16
C ILE A 248 11.24 11.26 -13.13
N VAL A 249 10.39 10.67 -13.96
CA VAL A 249 8.96 10.99 -14.02
C VAL A 249 8.28 10.64 -12.70
N GLU A 250 8.62 9.50 -12.09
CA GLU A 250 8.09 9.10 -10.79
C GLU A 250 8.51 10.05 -9.67
N LYS A 251 9.77 10.51 -9.64
CA LYS A 251 10.21 11.53 -8.68
C LYS A 251 9.42 12.82 -8.80
N THR A 252 9.13 13.27 -10.02
CA THR A 252 8.32 14.49 -10.25
C THR A 252 6.88 14.31 -9.77
N ASN A 253 6.30 13.12 -9.96
CA ASN A 253 4.92 12.81 -9.54
C ASN A 253 4.73 12.87 -8.01
N TYR A 254 5.77 12.60 -7.23
CA TYR A 254 5.68 12.55 -5.77
C TYR A 254 6.07 13.86 -5.07
N LYS A 255 6.32 14.94 -5.81
CA LYS A 255 6.69 16.24 -5.23
C LYS A 255 5.66 16.77 -4.23
N HIS A 256 4.37 16.57 -4.49
CA HIS A 256 3.26 17.05 -3.66
C HIS A 256 2.47 15.90 -3.00
N VAL A 257 3.18 14.86 -2.60
CA VAL A 257 2.59 13.67 -1.96
C VAL A 257 3.23 13.43 -0.61
N VAL A 258 2.39 13.20 0.41
CA VAL A 258 2.83 12.76 1.73
C VAL A 258 2.29 11.36 1.99
N GLY A 259 3.18 10.41 2.29
CA GLY A 259 2.81 9.09 2.80
C GLY A 259 2.59 9.13 4.30
N ILE A 260 1.49 8.55 4.77
CA ILE A 260 1.16 8.48 6.19
C ILE A 260 0.94 7.04 6.61
N SER A 261 1.87 6.52 7.43
CA SER A 261 1.74 5.16 7.98
C SER A 261 1.19 5.20 9.41
N LYS A 262 0.06 4.55 9.63
CA LYS A 262 -0.60 4.40 10.94
C LYS A 262 0.07 3.33 11.82
N SER A 263 0.74 2.38 11.18
CA SER A 263 1.52 1.30 11.80
C SER A 263 2.94 1.36 11.27
N PHE A 264 3.93 1.36 12.15
CA PHE A 264 5.34 1.45 11.78
C PHE A 264 6.22 0.71 12.79
N ASN A 265 7.40 0.27 12.34
CA ASN A 265 8.41 -0.28 13.23
C ASN A 265 9.23 0.87 13.84
N PRO A 266 9.08 1.18 15.14
CA PRO A 266 9.80 2.30 15.77
C PRO A 266 11.31 2.09 15.85
N ASP A 267 11.78 0.85 15.70
CA ASP A 267 13.19 0.46 15.75
C ASP A 267 13.88 0.51 14.38
N LEU A 268 13.13 0.77 13.30
CA LEU A 268 13.68 0.84 11.95
C LEU A 268 14.70 1.97 11.82
N ILE A 269 14.40 3.13 12.40
CA ILE A 269 15.24 4.31 12.32
C ILE A 269 16.25 4.33 13.47
N LYS A 270 17.49 4.59 13.10
CA LYS A 270 18.57 4.86 14.04
C LYS A 270 19.09 6.28 13.79
N ASP A 271 19.46 6.98 14.85
CA ASP A 271 20.14 8.27 14.75
C ASP A 271 21.54 8.13 14.11
N TYR A 272 22.20 9.26 13.91
CA TYR A 272 23.56 9.31 13.33
C TYR A 272 24.61 8.57 14.18
N LYS A 273 24.33 8.33 15.49
CA LYS A 273 25.17 7.53 16.40
C LYS A 273 24.78 6.05 16.41
N GLY A 274 23.81 5.63 15.63
CA GLY A 274 23.33 4.25 15.61
C GLY A 274 22.33 3.90 16.70
N LYS A 275 21.87 4.87 17.52
CA LYS A 275 20.87 4.67 18.55
C LYS A 275 19.48 4.63 17.94
N LYS A 276 18.65 3.67 18.36
CA LYS A 276 17.25 3.56 17.96
C LYS A 276 16.44 4.75 18.43
N LEU A 277 15.47 5.18 17.60
CA LEU A 277 14.62 6.32 17.88
C LEU A 277 13.35 6.00 18.67
N SER A 278 13.08 4.73 18.94
CA SER A 278 11.85 4.29 19.60
C SER A 278 11.52 5.07 20.87
N LYS A 279 12.55 5.38 21.71
CA LYS A 279 12.36 6.22 22.90
C LYS A 279 11.92 7.64 22.54
N THR A 280 12.62 8.30 21.63
CA THR A 280 12.30 9.67 21.21
C THR A 280 10.89 9.76 20.62
N ILE A 281 10.50 8.75 19.83
CA ILE A 281 9.16 8.67 19.22
C ILE A 281 8.09 8.50 20.30
N ALA A 282 8.29 7.57 21.26
CA ALA A 282 7.33 7.32 22.33
C ALA A 282 7.14 8.52 23.27
N GLU A 283 8.20 9.34 23.47
CA GLU A 283 8.22 10.51 24.35
C GLU A 283 7.76 11.82 23.66
N LEU A 284 7.39 11.80 22.37
CA LEU A 284 6.82 12.97 21.70
C LEU A 284 5.62 13.51 22.50
N LYS A 285 5.60 14.80 22.74
CA LYS A 285 4.46 15.50 23.34
C LYS A 285 3.39 15.78 22.30
N PRO A 286 2.15 16.09 22.70
CA PRO A 286 1.10 16.53 21.79
C PRO A 286 1.60 17.62 20.85
N PHE A 287 1.36 17.46 19.56
CA PHE A 287 1.76 18.39 18.50
C PHE A 287 3.28 18.57 18.37
N GLU A 288 4.05 17.57 18.79
CA GLU A 288 5.48 17.52 18.50
C GLU A 288 5.76 16.54 17.36
N ARG A 289 6.75 16.89 16.56
CA ARG A 289 7.34 16.02 15.54
C ARG A 289 8.81 15.73 15.86
N THR A 290 9.34 14.62 15.38
CA THR A 290 10.78 14.43 15.30
C THR A 290 11.37 15.32 14.22
N LYS A 291 12.70 15.44 14.19
CA LYS A 291 13.36 15.94 12.99
C LYS A 291 13.14 15.02 11.81
N VAL A 292 13.29 15.56 10.61
CA VAL A 292 13.24 14.76 9.37
C VAL A 292 14.56 14.02 9.20
N TYR A 293 14.47 12.71 9.15
CA TYR A 293 15.60 11.82 8.86
C TYR A 293 15.68 11.55 7.38
N ARG A 294 16.84 11.75 6.78
CA ARG A 294 17.08 11.43 5.39
C ARG A 294 17.40 9.96 5.22
N TYR A 295 16.73 9.33 4.30
CA TYR A 295 17.01 7.99 3.81
C TYR A 295 17.46 8.04 2.37
N GLU A 296 18.50 7.30 2.07
CA GLU A 296 18.92 7.04 0.73
C GLU A 296 18.46 5.64 0.32
N TYR A 297 17.65 5.57 -0.71
CA TYR A 297 17.30 4.34 -1.38
C TYR A 297 18.16 4.21 -2.63
N GLN A 298 19.03 3.22 -2.66
CA GLN A 298 19.83 2.90 -3.84
C GLN A 298 19.11 1.84 -4.67
N THR A 299 18.74 2.20 -5.89
CA THR A 299 18.36 1.21 -6.88
C THR A 299 19.61 0.42 -7.26
N GLY A 300 19.48 -0.87 -7.58
CA GLY A 300 20.61 -1.72 -7.96
C GLY A 300 21.42 -1.25 -9.19
N ARG A 301 21.12 -0.05 -9.74
CA ARG A 301 21.74 0.59 -10.90
C ARG A 301 22.48 1.91 -10.58
N GLY A 302 22.64 2.25 -9.31
CA GLY A 302 23.40 3.43 -8.89
C GLY A 302 22.62 4.73 -8.78
N ASP A 303 21.34 4.78 -9.16
CA ASP A 303 20.50 5.94 -8.91
C ASP A 303 20.03 5.96 -7.46
N SER A 304 20.21 7.09 -6.79
CA SER A 304 19.76 7.30 -5.42
C SER A 304 18.49 8.15 -5.40
N SER A 305 17.52 7.74 -4.62
CA SER A 305 16.37 8.57 -4.24
C SER A 305 16.44 8.86 -2.75
N TYR A 306 16.13 10.08 -2.38
CA TYR A 306 16.15 10.49 -0.97
C TYR A 306 14.73 10.67 -0.47
N PHE A 307 14.42 10.03 0.66
CA PHE A 307 13.18 10.18 1.38
C PHE A 307 13.41 10.88 2.70
N GLY A 308 12.50 11.80 3.04
CA GLY A 308 12.42 12.41 4.36
C GLY A 308 11.39 11.69 5.19
N ILE A 309 11.77 11.23 6.38
CA ILE A 309 10.87 10.53 7.30
C ILE A 309 10.88 11.25 8.65
N TRP A 310 9.68 11.53 9.18
CA TRP A 310 9.51 12.02 10.55
C TRP A 310 8.30 11.36 11.21
N TYR A 311 8.27 11.45 12.53
CA TYR A 311 7.15 10.98 13.35
C TYR A 311 6.45 12.16 13.97
N LEU A 312 5.14 12.12 13.98
CA LEU A 312 4.28 13.21 14.39
C LEU A 312 3.22 12.73 15.38
N ARG A 313 3.13 13.33 16.56
CA ARG A 313 2.04 13.08 17.49
C ARG A 313 0.86 14.00 17.20
N LEU A 314 -0.27 13.40 16.81
CA LEU A 314 -1.43 14.09 16.25
C LEU A 314 -2.27 14.83 17.28
N ARG A 315 -2.33 14.35 18.54
CA ARG A 315 -3.31 14.86 19.49
C ARG A 315 -2.90 14.69 20.95
N LYS A 316 -3.62 15.41 21.82
CA LYS A 316 -3.54 15.23 23.26
C LYS A 316 -4.50 14.11 23.63
N ASN A 317 -3.99 12.90 23.84
CA ASN A 317 -4.80 11.75 24.21
C ASN A 317 -4.48 11.32 25.63
N SER A 318 -5.52 11.10 26.46
CA SER A 318 -5.41 10.60 27.82
C SER A 318 -5.46 9.07 27.88
N PHE A 319 -6.03 8.44 26.86
CA PHE A 319 -6.22 6.98 26.78
C PHE A 319 -5.37 6.43 25.65
N ARG A 320 -4.25 5.82 25.98
CA ARG A 320 -3.33 5.21 25.03
C ARG A 320 -3.36 3.72 25.17
N GLU A 321 -3.64 3.00 24.10
CA GLU A 321 -3.53 1.54 24.06
C GLU A 321 -2.06 1.12 24.01
N THR A 322 -1.22 1.91 23.32
CA THR A 322 0.22 1.69 23.21
C THR A 322 0.98 3.01 23.36
N ASN A 323 2.31 2.93 23.54
CA ASN A 323 3.18 4.12 23.59
C ASN A 323 3.19 4.89 22.26
N PHE A 324 2.77 4.26 21.15
CA PHE A 324 2.75 4.82 19.82
C PHE A 324 1.34 5.17 19.33
N SER A 325 0.32 5.01 20.17
CA SER A 325 -1.03 5.53 19.87
C SER A 325 -0.95 7.02 19.61
N ASP A 326 -1.75 7.51 18.63
CA ASP A 326 -1.78 8.91 18.16
C ASP A 326 -0.46 9.42 17.52
N ILE A 327 0.46 8.53 17.17
CA ILE A 327 1.65 8.85 16.39
C ILE A 327 1.54 8.24 15.00
N VAL A 328 1.87 9.04 13.99
CA VAL A 328 1.99 8.60 12.62
C VAL A 328 3.42 8.78 12.11
N LYS A 329 3.83 7.91 11.20
CA LYS A 329 5.04 8.09 10.42
C LYS A 329 4.67 8.83 9.14
N CYS A 330 5.37 9.92 8.87
CA CYS A 330 5.20 10.75 7.67
C CYS A 330 6.40 10.58 6.75
N GLU A 331 6.16 10.52 5.46
CA GLU A 331 7.18 10.36 4.42
C GLU A 331 6.95 11.34 3.28
N VAL A 332 8.04 11.95 2.79
CA VAL A 332 8.06 12.79 1.59
C VAL A 332 9.24 12.42 0.71
N LEU A 333 9.12 12.63 -0.58
CA LEU A 333 10.26 12.59 -1.48
C LEU A 333 11.06 13.88 -1.32
N LEU A 334 12.37 13.76 -1.09
CA LEU A 334 13.28 14.89 -1.00
C LEU A 334 13.82 15.30 -2.38
N ASP A 335 14.29 16.55 -2.48
CA ASP A 335 15.01 17.01 -3.65
C ASP A 335 16.18 16.08 -3.96
N GLY A 336 16.30 15.68 -5.24
CA GLY A 336 17.29 14.69 -5.68
C GLY A 336 18.73 15.18 -5.62
N GLU A 337 18.97 16.50 -5.68
CA GLU A 337 20.31 17.09 -5.66
C GLU A 337 20.79 17.35 -4.25
N THR A 338 19.95 17.96 -3.42
CA THR A 338 20.33 18.37 -2.07
C THR A 338 20.02 17.31 -1.02
N GLY A 339 19.00 16.47 -1.27
CA GLY A 339 18.45 15.55 -0.29
C GLY A 339 17.92 16.27 0.96
N LYS A 340 17.44 17.51 0.79
CA LYS A 340 16.95 18.37 1.87
C LYS A 340 15.51 18.80 1.65
N ILE A 341 14.89 19.25 2.72
CA ILE A 341 13.58 19.86 2.75
C ILE A 341 13.62 21.10 3.64
N ASP A 342 12.86 22.12 3.29
CA ASP A 342 12.73 23.32 4.11
C ASP A 342 12.02 22.99 5.43
N THR A 343 12.59 23.47 6.54
CA THR A 343 12.07 23.21 7.90
C THR A 343 10.66 23.78 8.04
N GLU A 344 10.40 25.01 7.55
CA GLU A 344 9.09 25.63 7.61
C GLU A 344 8.05 24.84 6.79
N GLN A 345 8.45 24.29 5.64
CA GLN A 345 7.57 23.43 4.85
C GLN A 345 7.16 22.16 5.64
N VAL A 346 8.09 21.54 6.37
CA VAL A 346 7.77 20.37 7.19
C VAL A 346 6.84 20.72 8.33
N ASP A 347 7.03 21.87 8.95
CA ASP A 347 6.15 22.36 10.03
C ASP A 347 4.74 22.65 9.51
N LEU A 348 4.63 23.24 8.33
CA LEU A 348 3.36 23.49 7.65
C LEU A 348 2.66 22.18 7.27
N LEU A 349 3.38 21.23 6.68
CA LEU A 349 2.86 19.90 6.38
C LEU A 349 2.35 19.20 7.65
N SER A 350 3.17 19.20 8.70
CA SER A 350 2.83 18.56 9.98
C SER A 350 1.59 19.19 10.64
N ALA A 351 1.47 20.52 10.62
CA ALA A 351 0.31 21.23 11.15
C ALA A 351 -0.96 20.89 10.36
N ASN A 352 -0.89 20.84 9.02
CA ASN A 352 -2.02 20.44 8.19
C ASN A 352 -2.41 18.96 8.42
N ILE A 353 -1.44 18.06 8.61
CA ILE A 353 -1.71 16.64 8.96
C ILE A 353 -2.45 16.54 10.28
N ILE A 354 -2.07 17.33 11.30
CA ILE A 354 -2.78 17.35 12.58
C ILE A 354 -4.23 17.82 12.40
N ASN A 355 -4.49 18.84 11.58
CA ASN A 355 -5.84 19.29 11.31
C ASN A 355 -6.70 18.18 10.66
N GLU A 356 -6.11 17.34 9.79
CA GLU A 356 -6.81 16.19 9.19
C GLU A 356 -7.11 15.05 10.18
N ALA A 357 -6.51 15.06 11.37
CA ALA A 357 -6.85 14.08 12.41
C ALA A 357 -8.21 14.34 13.07
N TYR A 358 -8.88 15.43 12.73
CA TYR A 358 -10.18 15.83 13.29
C TYR A 358 -11.25 15.91 12.19
N PRO A 359 -12.51 15.47 12.46
CA PRO A 359 -12.97 14.82 13.71
C PRO A 359 -12.32 13.46 13.95
N THR A 360 -12.33 13.00 15.20
CA THR A 360 -11.71 11.71 15.58
C THR A 360 -12.50 10.54 15.04
N CYS A 361 -11.81 9.58 14.42
CA CYS A 361 -12.39 8.36 13.82
C CYS A 361 -12.59 7.26 14.86
N TYR A 362 -13.52 7.42 15.78
CA TYR A 362 -13.83 6.35 16.74
C TYR A 362 -14.41 5.12 16.02
N GLY A 363 -14.01 3.93 16.44
CA GLY A 363 -14.50 2.67 15.88
C GLY A 363 -13.84 1.46 16.54
N ASN A 364 -14.07 0.29 15.96
CA ASN A 364 -13.52 -0.98 16.44
C ASN A 364 -12.04 -1.20 16.04
N ASP A 365 -11.47 -0.32 15.22
CA ASP A 365 -10.05 -0.38 14.88
C ASP A 365 -9.22 0.14 16.06
N THR A 366 -8.31 -0.69 16.59
CA THR A 366 -7.40 -0.32 17.67
C THR A 366 -6.48 0.85 17.32
N ARG A 367 -6.32 1.15 16.03
CA ARG A 367 -5.54 2.27 15.50
C ARG A 367 -6.33 3.55 15.29
N TRP A 368 -7.57 3.64 15.82
CA TRP A 368 -8.45 4.81 15.61
C TRP A 368 -7.76 6.15 15.93
N ALA A 369 -6.87 6.18 16.92
CA ALA A 369 -6.15 7.38 17.32
C ALA A 369 -5.15 7.88 16.25
N ASN A 370 -4.67 6.99 15.38
CA ASN A 370 -3.69 7.26 14.32
C ASN A 370 -4.37 7.59 12.99
N HIS A 371 -5.71 7.54 12.92
CA HIS A 371 -6.44 7.86 11.69
C HIS A 371 -6.53 9.36 11.43
N LEU A 372 -6.35 9.72 10.16
CA LEU A 372 -6.73 11.00 9.60
C LEU A 372 -8.14 10.87 9.01
N TYR A 373 -9.05 11.78 9.35
CA TYR A 373 -10.47 11.64 9.01
C TYR A 373 -10.75 11.49 7.50
N PRO A 374 -10.15 12.28 6.59
CA PRO A 374 -10.38 12.11 5.16
C PRO A 374 -9.80 10.78 4.62
N VAL A 375 -8.66 10.32 5.14
CA VAL A 375 -8.08 9.02 4.79
C VAL A 375 -9.01 7.88 5.24
N TYR A 376 -9.52 7.96 6.46
CA TYR A 376 -10.53 7.02 6.96
C TYR A 376 -11.79 6.97 6.09
N LEU A 377 -12.28 8.12 5.62
CA LEU A 377 -13.42 8.17 4.70
C LEU A 377 -13.08 7.51 3.35
N THR A 378 -11.87 7.73 2.84
CA THR A 378 -11.40 7.10 1.59
C THR A 378 -11.30 5.58 1.76
N GLU A 379 -10.74 5.11 2.87
CA GLU A 379 -10.70 3.68 3.23
C GLU A 379 -12.11 3.06 3.26
N LYS A 380 -13.05 3.71 3.95
CA LYS A 380 -14.45 3.27 4.00
C LYS A 380 -15.11 3.26 2.61
N PHE A 381 -14.82 4.26 1.80
CA PHE A 381 -15.29 4.31 0.42
C PHE A 381 -14.75 3.13 -0.39
N CYS A 382 -13.45 2.84 -0.33
CA CYS A 382 -12.86 1.68 -1.01
C CYS A 382 -13.51 0.37 -0.54
N LYS A 383 -13.58 0.15 0.78
CA LYS A 383 -14.18 -1.06 1.36
C LYS A 383 -15.66 -1.23 1.02
N SER A 384 -16.40 -0.13 0.82
CA SER A 384 -17.81 -0.18 0.41
C SER A 384 -18.02 -0.67 -1.03
N ARG A 385 -16.97 -0.77 -1.83
CA ARG A 385 -16.99 -1.23 -3.22
C ARG A 385 -16.71 -2.72 -3.36
N TYR A 386 -16.30 -3.40 -2.30
CA TYR A 386 -16.16 -4.86 -2.36
C TYR A 386 -17.47 -5.54 -2.70
N ARG A 387 -17.37 -6.54 -3.51
CA ARG A 387 -18.48 -7.46 -3.77
C ARG A 387 -18.64 -8.40 -2.58
N ASP A 388 -19.83 -8.98 -2.45
CA ASP A 388 -20.08 -10.00 -1.43
C ASP A 388 -19.09 -11.17 -1.60
N SER A 389 -18.42 -11.54 -0.49
CA SER A 389 -17.41 -12.61 -0.49
C SER A 389 -17.97 -13.94 -0.99
N ASN A 390 -19.25 -14.24 -0.74
CA ASN A 390 -19.87 -15.46 -1.23
C ASN A 390 -20.03 -15.46 -2.76
N ILE A 391 -20.27 -14.29 -3.36
CA ILE A 391 -20.32 -14.17 -4.82
C ILE A 391 -18.94 -14.50 -5.39
N ILE A 392 -17.89 -13.88 -4.84
CA ILE A 392 -16.51 -14.09 -5.30
C ILE A 392 -16.09 -15.55 -5.11
N LEU A 393 -16.31 -16.14 -3.93
CA LEU A 393 -15.95 -17.53 -3.65
C LEU A 393 -16.73 -18.54 -4.52
N ASN A 394 -17.95 -18.19 -4.93
CA ASN A 394 -18.75 -19.03 -5.81
C ASN A 394 -18.40 -18.90 -7.30
N LEU A 395 -17.62 -17.90 -7.70
CA LEU A 395 -17.10 -17.80 -9.07
C LEU A 395 -16.12 -18.94 -9.36
N PHE A 396 -15.29 -19.24 -8.41
CA PHE A 396 -14.23 -20.22 -8.52
C PHE A 396 -14.75 -21.64 -8.14
#